data_bedcf07940e6c71b0251f7ad3ad2a5f3
#
_entry.id   bedcf07940e6c71b0251f7ad3ad2a5f3
#
_cell.length_a   1.000
_cell.length_b   1.000
_cell.length_c   1.000
_cell.angle_alpha   90.00
_cell.angle_beta   90.00
_cell.angle_gamma   90.00
#
_symmetry.space_group_name_H-M   'P 1'
#
loop_
_entity.id
_entity.type
_entity.pdbx_description
1 polymer ?
#
loop_
_entity_poly.entity_id
_entity_poly.type
_entity_poly.pdbx_seq_one_letter_code
_entity_poly.pdbx_strand_id
1 'polypeptide(L)'
;FSEGPSKGIYFVYTGVNNTGVPYKLTANVSGAISFMQADRSEYSTLIGQVRDTRLPNRVGNALIKVNQELINFQKAMYEPGENDKEREMALKAEAESMTEAWRGKPALKIPVLPESISVKSMADLSGSEQGIAVGLDTESIEAVYVKPGETTAMAVTGRVGCGKSTMLQRIGQMVLEVDENTLLYCLDTEKKSLAKLQEKGTAYARLSEVEKVQDVFAQILKELMSRMQRRKEAATKIEKEPWIILLIDDIKECNSLPDDIQMQLHRIMTKTKGYGVLVLCGIRQGNLFNFYTQDQLGVDLKSSGSALALSDTAVHYEGFYKNNFAQSQRNAELEKGFGIFFADNGGRKIKCIDSQEAGR
;
A
#
# COMPACT_ATOMS: atom_id res chain seq x y z
N PHE A 1 5.10 21.27 13.80
CA PHE A 1 4.59 22.58 14.28
C PHE A 1 5.72 23.46 14.86
N SER A 2 6.50 22.98 15.82
CA SER A 2 7.55 23.79 16.48
C SER A 2 8.68 24.23 15.55
N GLU A 3 9.06 23.42 14.57
CA GLU A 3 10.16 23.71 13.63
C GLU A 3 9.72 24.35 12.32
N GLY A 4 8.42 24.29 12.02
CA GLY A 4 7.85 24.78 10.76
C GLY A 4 8.18 26.25 10.46
N PRO A 5 7.97 27.18 11.39
CA PRO A 5 8.23 28.60 11.14
C PRO A 5 9.68 28.91 10.74
N SER A 6 10.66 28.21 11.32
CA SER A 6 12.08 28.36 10.95
C SER A 6 12.40 27.87 9.53
N LYS A 7 11.51 27.08 8.94
CA LYS A 7 11.58 26.55 7.57
C LYS A 7 10.64 27.25 6.60
N GLY A 8 9.97 28.33 7.04
CA GLY A 8 8.97 29.04 6.24
C GLY A 8 7.63 28.29 6.11
N ILE A 9 7.35 27.31 6.97
CA ILE A 9 6.11 26.52 6.96
C ILE A 9 5.21 27.04 8.06
N TYR A 10 4.02 27.51 7.69
CA TYR A 10 3.01 28.02 8.60
C TYR A 10 1.77 27.13 8.54
N PHE A 11 1.15 26.90 9.69
CA PHE A 11 -0.03 26.07 9.83
C PHE A 11 -1.24 26.92 10.23
N VAL A 12 -2.33 26.76 9.49
CA VAL A 12 -3.64 27.28 9.85
C VAL A 12 -4.54 26.07 10.16
N TYR A 13 -5.03 26.03 11.38
CA TYR A 13 -5.90 24.94 11.85
C TYR A 13 -7.27 25.51 12.18
N THR A 14 -8.34 24.83 11.72
CA THR A 14 -9.71 25.16 12.04
C THR A 14 -10.37 24.01 12.79
N GLY A 15 -11.12 24.31 13.83
CA GLY A 15 -11.85 23.33 14.64
C GLY A 15 -13.17 23.90 15.13
N VAL A 16 -14.14 23.03 15.38
CA VAL A 16 -15.46 23.44 15.89
C VAL A 16 -15.39 23.85 17.36
N ASN A 17 -14.54 23.19 18.14
CA ASN A 17 -14.32 23.46 19.57
C ASN A 17 -12.88 23.05 19.97
N ASN A 18 -12.53 23.29 21.23
CA ASN A 18 -11.21 22.99 21.75
C ASN A 18 -10.87 21.49 21.84
N THR A 19 -11.86 20.63 21.93
CA THR A 19 -11.64 19.17 22.07
C THR A 19 -11.12 18.53 20.78
N GLY A 20 -11.35 19.17 19.64
CA GLY A 20 -10.83 18.72 18.34
C GLY A 20 -9.34 19.04 18.11
N VAL A 21 -8.72 19.85 18.99
CA VAL A 21 -7.31 20.24 18.86
C VAL A 21 -6.47 19.56 19.94
N PRO A 22 -5.54 18.65 19.58
CA PRO A 22 -4.67 18.04 20.57
C PRO A 22 -3.88 19.10 21.37
N TYR A 23 -3.85 18.97 22.68
CA TYR A 23 -3.17 19.93 23.58
C TYR A 23 -1.71 20.21 23.20
N LYS A 24 -1.00 19.20 22.69
CA LYS A 24 0.39 19.38 22.20
C LYS A 24 0.50 20.34 21.01
N LEU A 25 -0.56 20.53 20.26
CA LEU A 25 -0.59 21.48 19.14
C LEU A 25 -0.93 22.88 19.62
N THR A 26 -1.88 23.03 20.55
CA THR A 26 -2.26 24.36 21.08
C THR A 26 -1.10 25.08 21.75
N ALA A 27 -0.17 24.35 22.37
CA ALA A 27 1.02 24.91 22.98
C ALA A 27 1.98 25.61 21.97
N ASN A 28 1.88 25.28 20.68
CA ASN A 28 2.71 25.83 19.61
C ASN A 28 1.93 26.83 18.71
N VAL A 29 0.70 27.15 19.04
CA VAL A 29 -0.12 28.11 18.28
C VAL A 29 0.26 29.54 18.72
N SER A 30 0.77 30.33 17.79
CA SER A 30 1.20 31.71 18.05
C SER A 30 0.04 32.72 18.03
N GLY A 31 -1.08 32.39 17.40
CA GLY A 31 -2.27 33.25 17.32
C GLY A 31 -3.54 32.42 17.17
N ALA A 32 -4.61 32.87 17.80
CA ALA A 32 -5.90 32.18 17.73
C ALA A 32 -7.03 33.19 17.49
N ILE A 33 -7.97 32.80 16.64
CA ILE A 33 -9.23 33.49 16.43
C ILE A 33 -10.35 32.59 16.95
N SER A 34 -11.16 33.08 17.88
CA SER A 34 -12.30 32.36 18.41
C SER A 34 -13.60 33.02 17.96
N PHE A 35 -14.37 32.29 17.15
CA PHE A 35 -15.73 32.66 16.80
C PHE A 35 -16.68 32.40 17.97
N MET A 36 -17.99 32.56 17.74
CA MET A 36 -19.02 32.33 18.76
C MET A 36 -18.93 30.90 19.30
N GLN A 37 -18.73 30.77 20.60
CA GLN A 37 -18.69 29.49 21.32
C GLN A 37 -19.93 29.31 22.20
N ALA A 38 -20.26 28.07 22.52
CA ALA A 38 -21.39 27.75 23.38
C ALA A 38 -21.12 28.12 24.85
N ASP A 39 -19.88 27.99 25.31
CA ASP A 39 -19.49 28.25 26.69
C ASP A 39 -18.36 29.28 26.76
N ARG A 40 -18.39 30.11 27.83
CA ARG A 40 -17.38 31.13 28.08
C ARG A 40 -16.00 30.54 28.37
N SER A 41 -15.92 29.35 28.93
CA SER A 41 -14.68 28.67 29.26
C SER A 41 -13.88 28.28 28.01
N GLU A 42 -14.55 28.02 26.88
CA GLU A 42 -13.90 27.65 25.62
C GLU A 42 -13.06 28.78 25.04
N TYR A 43 -13.48 30.04 25.20
CA TYR A 43 -12.65 31.19 24.81
C TYR A 43 -11.35 31.24 25.60
N SER A 44 -11.42 30.94 26.89
CA SER A 44 -10.28 31.06 27.82
C SER A 44 -9.15 30.09 27.45
N THR A 45 -9.49 28.94 26.92
CA THR A 45 -8.52 27.92 26.53
C THR A 45 -7.69 28.35 25.30
N LEU A 46 -8.28 29.09 24.36
CA LEU A 46 -7.63 29.48 23.11
C LEU A 46 -6.99 30.85 23.15
N ILE A 47 -7.67 31.84 23.72
CA ILE A 47 -7.28 33.26 23.66
C ILE A 47 -7.00 33.87 25.02
N GLY A 48 -7.16 33.10 26.11
CA GLY A 48 -6.95 33.56 27.49
C GLY A 48 -8.18 34.18 28.12
N GLN A 49 -8.02 34.80 29.29
CA GLN A 49 -9.16 35.31 30.09
C GLN A 49 -9.95 36.39 29.34
N VAL A 50 -11.29 36.21 29.29
CA VAL A 50 -12.24 37.07 28.58
C VAL A 50 -13.18 37.85 29.54
N ARG A 51 -12.68 38.27 30.71
CA ARG A 51 -13.51 38.77 31.81
C ARG A 51 -14.41 39.94 31.42
N ASP A 52 -13.86 41.01 30.88
CA ASP A 52 -14.57 42.26 30.56
C ASP A 52 -14.74 42.50 29.05
N THR A 53 -14.54 41.44 28.26
CA THR A 53 -14.58 41.54 26.79
C THR A 53 -16.00 41.17 26.31
N ARG A 54 -16.52 41.96 25.38
CA ARG A 54 -17.77 41.65 24.66
C ARG A 54 -17.58 40.39 23.84
N LEU A 55 -18.29 39.33 24.18
CA LEU A 55 -18.22 38.05 23.46
C LEU A 55 -18.91 38.13 22.09
N PRO A 56 -18.47 37.31 21.14
CA PRO A 56 -19.14 37.13 19.86
C PRO A 56 -20.61 36.72 20.06
N ASN A 57 -21.53 37.40 19.42
CA ASN A 57 -22.98 37.19 19.57
C ASN A 57 -23.74 37.05 18.26
N ARG A 58 -23.05 37.00 17.15
CA ARG A 58 -23.61 36.80 15.80
C ARG A 58 -22.63 36.08 14.89
N VAL A 59 -23.16 35.53 13.80
CA VAL A 59 -22.35 34.82 12.80
C VAL A 59 -21.27 35.73 12.23
N GLY A 60 -20.05 35.19 12.14
CA GLY A 60 -18.87 35.92 11.64
C GLY A 60 -18.24 36.91 12.64
N ASN A 61 -18.85 37.12 13.83
CA ASN A 61 -18.21 37.90 14.89
C ASN A 61 -17.22 37.00 15.65
N ALA A 62 -16.04 37.53 15.93
CA ALA A 62 -14.93 36.77 16.53
C ALA A 62 -14.09 37.62 17.49
N LEU A 63 -13.32 36.94 18.32
CA LEU A 63 -12.28 37.51 19.16
C LEU A 63 -10.91 37.06 18.67
N ILE A 64 -9.95 37.99 18.66
CA ILE A 64 -8.54 37.71 18.44
C ILE A 64 -7.72 38.40 19.53
N LYS A 65 -6.61 37.78 19.94
CA LYS A 65 -5.65 38.39 20.86
C LYS A 65 -4.48 38.98 20.06
N VAL A 66 -4.30 40.29 20.17
CA VAL A 66 -3.22 41.05 19.53
C VAL A 66 -2.51 41.87 20.58
N ASN A 67 -1.18 41.70 20.71
CA ASN A 67 -0.35 42.43 21.70
C ASN A 67 -0.92 42.41 23.14
N GLN A 68 -1.44 41.26 23.57
CA GLN A 68 -2.09 41.03 24.87
C GLN A 68 -3.50 41.62 25.03
N GLU A 69 -4.02 42.35 24.05
CA GLU A 69 -5.36 42.90 24.04
C GLU A 69 -6.32 41.95 23.26
N LEU A 70 -7.54 41.86 23.77
CA LEU A 70 -8.63 41.10 23.08
C LEU A 70 -9.45 42.05 22.22
N ILE A 71 -9.41 41.84 20.94
CA ILE A 71 -10.16 42.62 19.95
C ILE A 71 -11.34 41.84 19.45
N ASN A 72 -12.53 42.42 19.59
CA ASN A 72 -13.75 41.88 18.96
C ASN A 72 -13.86 42.48 17.56
N PHE A 73 -14.03 41.61 16.54
CA PHE A 73 -14.13 42.04 15.17
C PHE A 73 -15.18 41.23 14.40
N GLN A 74 -15.64 41.77 13.30
CA GLN A 74 -16.51 41.09 12.35
C GLN A 74 -15.66 40.63 11.16
N LYS A 75 -15.68 39.34 10.85
CA LYS A 75 -14.99 38.82 9.69
C LYS A 75 -15.59 39.40 8.40
N ALA A 76 -14.74 39.73 7.45
CA ALA A 76 -15.18 40.09 6.10
C ALA A 76 -15.82 38.89 5.41
N MET A 77 -16.82 39.15 4.61
CA MET A 77 -17.36 38.18 3.65
C MET A 77 -16.65 38.41 2.32
N TYR A 78 -16.21 37.31 1.71
CA TYR A 78 -15.53 37.39 0.41
C TYR A 78 -16.56 37.73 -0.70
N GLU A 79 -17.67 37.02 -0.73
CA GLU A 79 -18.73 37.22 -1.72
C GLU A 79 -20.09 37.36 -1.06
N PRO A 80 -20.97 38.23 -1.58
CA PRO A 80 -22.36 38.34 -1.15
C PRO A 80 -23.13 37.08 -1.63
N GLY A 81 -24.02 36.59 -0.79
CA GLY A 81 -24.91 35.48 -1.09
C GLY A 81 -25.98 35.41 -0.01
N GLU A 82 -27.22 35.16 -0.39
CA GLU A 82 -28.34 35.11 0.56
C GLU A 82 -28.26 33.85 1.45
N ASN A 83 -27.65 32.78 0.93
CA ASN A 83 -27.50 31.51 1.63
C ASN A 83 -26.11 30.91 1.44
N ASP A 84 -25.77 29.88 2.22
CA ASP A 84 -24.45 29.26 2.20
C ASP A 84 -24.13 28.58 0.86
N LYS A 85 -25.15 28.04 0.17
CA LYS A 85 -24.95 27.40 -1.14
C LYS A 85 -24.56 28.41 -2.22
N GLU A 86 -25.15 29.57 -2.23
CA GLU A 86 -24.78 30.65 -3.17
C GLU A 86 -23.37 31.15 -2.93
N ARG A 87 -22.99 31.31 -1.65
CA ARG A 87 -21.62 31.69 -1.27
C ARG A 87 -20.60 30.67 -1.69
N GLU A 88 -20.90 29.38 -1.50
CA GLU A 88 -20.03 28.28 -1.92
C GLU A 88 -19.84 28.26 -3.44
N MET A 89 -20.93 28.46 -4.20
CA MET A 89 -20.86 28.57 -5.67
C MET A 89 -20.02 29.75 -6.13
N ALA A 90 -20.19 30.92 -5.50
CA ALA A 90 -19.42 32.12 -5.82
C ALA A 90 -17.92 31.94 -5.52
N LEU A 91 -17.58 31.36 -4.36
CA LEU A 91 -16.20 31.01 -3.99
C LEU A 91 -15.57 30.03 -4.98
N LYS A 92 -16.34 29.04 -5.42
CA LYS A 92 -15.86 28.06 -6.40
C LYS A 92 -15.58 28.71 -7.75
N ALA A 93 -16.47 29.54 -8.25
CA ALA A 93 -16.29 30.26 -9.50
C ALA A 93 -15.07 31.18 -9.48
N GLU A 94 -14.83 31.87 -8.35
CA GLU A 94 -13.66 32.72 -8.19
C GLU A 94 -12.36 31.89 -8.11
N ALA A 95 -12.35 30.76 -7.38
CA ALA A 95 -11.21 29.86 -7.31
C ALA A 95 -10.85 29.28 -8.69
N GLU A 96 -11.85 28.99 -9.53
CA GLU A 96 -11.66 28.56 -10.92
C GLU A 96 -11.04 29.69 -11.76
N SER A 97 -11.57 30.92 -11.67
CA SER A 97 -11.02 32.11 -12.34
C SER A 97 -9.56 32.39 -11.92
N MET A 98 -9.27 32.32 -10.63
CA MET A 98 -7.90 32.46 -10.11
C MET A 98 -6.97 31.37 -10.64
N THR A 99 -7.46 30.14 -10.76
CA THR A 99 -6.70 29.01 -11.30
C THR A 99 -6.37 29.22 -12.78
N GLU A 100 -7.32 29.71 -13.57
CA GLU A 100 -7.11 30.04 -14.99
C GLU A 100 -6.12 31.21 -15.18
N ALA A 101 -6.17 32.18 -14.29
CA ALA A 101 -5.25 33.32 -14.31
C ALA A 101 -3.83 32.97 -13.82
N TRP A 102 -3.67 31.89 -13.03
CA TRP A 102 -2.41 31.51 -12.46
C TRP A 102 -1.40 31.03 -13.50
N ARG A 103 -0.22 31.67 -13.55
CA ARG A 103 0.87 31.33 -14.48
C ARG A 103 2.04 30.59 -13.81
N GLY A 104 1.97 30.41 -12.51
CA GLY A 104 2.97 29.65 -11.74
C GLY A 104 2.72 28.15 -11.76
N LYS A 105 3.60 27.41 -11.12
CA LYS A 105 3.37 25.99 -10.88
C LYS A 105 2.21 25.82 -9.88
N PRO A 106 1.25 24.94 -10.14
CA PRO A 106 0.18 24.64 -9.17
C PRO A 106 0.78 24.00 -7.91
N ALA A 107 0.10 24.14 -6.79
CA ALA A 107 0.44 23.39 -5.59
C ALA A 107 0.33 21.87 -5.86
N LEU A 108 1.20 21.10 -5.23
CA LEU A 108 1.11 19.64 -5.29
C LEU A 108 -0.23 19.19 -4.68
N LYS A 109 -0.91 18.29 -5.39
CA LYS A 109 -2.13 17.68 -4.85
C LYS A 109 -1.77 16.86 -3.61
N ILE A 110 -2.56 16.98 -2.56
CA ILE A 110 -2.46 16.09 -1.41
C ILE A 110 -2.92 14.69 -1.89
N PRO A 111 -2.05 13.67 -1.83
CA PRO A 111 -2.45 12.34 -2.26
C PRO A 111 -3.55 11.79 -1.33
N VAL A 112 -4.54 11.16 -1.91
CA VAL A 112 -5.63 10.50 -1.18
C VAL A 112 -5.65 9.04 -1.59
N LEU A 113 -5.75 8.15 -0.60
CA LEU A 113 -5.83 6.72 -0.86
C LEU A 113 -7.11 6.42 -1.66
N PRO A 114 -7.02 5.85 -2.87
CA PRO A 114 -8.18 5.60 -3.71
C PRO A 114 -9.13 4.58 -3.06
N GLU A 115 -10.42 4.68 -3.32
CA GLU A 115 -11.40 3.71 -2.81
C GLU A 115 -11.18 2.30 -3.39
N SER A 116 -10.72 2.21 -4.63
CA SER A 116 -10.44 0.95 -5.34
C SER A 116 -9.15 1.06 -6.13
N ILE A 117 -8.38 -0.04 -6.17
CA ILE A 117 -7.14 -0.16 -6.91
C ILE A 117 -7.31 -1.23 -7.99
N SER A 118 -7.21 -0.84 -9.26
CA SER A 118 -7.34 -1.76 -10.37
C SER A 118 -6.02 -2.43 -10.75
N VAL A 119 -6.11 -3.60 -11.41
CA VAL A 119 -4.96 -4.28 -12.03
C VAL A 119 -4.22 -3.33 -12.97
N LYS A 120 -4.94 -2.60 -13.82
CA LYS A 120 -4.36 -1.67 -14.78
C LYS A 120 -3.59 -0.53 -14.10
N SER A 121 -4.16 0.09 -13.05
CA SER A 121 -3.47 1.17 -12.34
C SER A 121 -2.16 0.71 -11.70
N MET A 122 -2.09 -0.54 -11.23
CA MET A 122 -0.84 -1.10 -10.70
C MET A 122 0.11 -1.54 -11.80
N ALA A 123 -0.39 -2.00 -12.94
CA ALA A 123 0.45 -2.28 -14.11
C ALA A 123 1.16 -1.02 -14.62
N ASP A 124 0.43 0.11 -14.69
CA ASP A 124 0.99 1.40 -15.11
C ASP A 124 2.11 1.91 -14.16
N LEU A 125 2.07 1.52 -12.89
CA LEU A 125 3.12 1.84 -11.89
C LEU A 125 4.26 0.82 -11.89
N SER A 126 4.03 -0.38 -12.41
CA SER A 126 5.01 -1.47 -12.41
C SER A 126 5.97 -1.34 -13.59
N GLY A 127 7.15 -1.89 -13.44
CA GLY A 127 8.14 -1.90 -14.51
C GLY A 127 9.42 -2.60 -14.08
N SER A 128 10.26 -2.90 -15.02
CA SER A 128 11.48 -3.69 -14.77
C SER A 128 12.51 -2.99 -13.88
N GLU A 129 12.48 -1.68 -13.77
CA GLU A 129 13.35 -0.94 -12.84
C GLU A 129 12.75 -0.87 -11.44
N GLN A 130 11.44 -0.59 -11.35
CA GLN A 130 10.70 -0.46 -10.10
C GLN A 130 10.38 -1.82 -9.49
N GLY A 131 9.95 -2.77 -10.29
CA GLY A 131 9.41 -4.07 -9.89
C GLY A 131 7.89 -4.17 -10.10
N ILE A 132 7.28 -5.12 -9.43
CA ILE A 132 5.86 -5.43 -9.44
C ILE A 132 5.18 -4.66 -8.29
N ALA A 133 4.29 -3.73 -8.60
CA ALA A 133 3.52 -2.99 -7.59
C ALA A 133 2.44 -3.90 -6.97
N VAL A 134 2.53 -4.18 -5.68
CA VAL A 134 1.60 -5.08 -4.97
C VAL A 134 0.46 -4.35 -4.26
N GLY A 135 0.53 -3.03 -4.18
CA GLY A 135 -0.47 -2.16 -3.57
C GLY A 135 0.07 -0.77 -3.29
N LEU A 136 -0.74 0.06 -2.62
CA LEU A 136 -0.35 1.40 -2.17
C LEU A 136 -0.16 1.42 -0.66
N ASP A 137 0.95 1.99 -0.20
CA ASP A 137 1.17 2.26 1.22
C ASP A 137 0.08 3.20 1.76
N THR A 138 -0.49 2.89 2.91
CA THR A 138 -1.63 3.67 3.45
C THR A 138 -1.24 5.01 4.06
N GLU A 139 0.03 5.24 4.36
CA GLU A 139 0.54 6.48 4.94
C GLU A 139 1.14 7.41 3.87
N SER A 140 2.04 6.88 3.03
CA SER A 140 2.69 7.67 1.98
C SER A 140 1.89 7.75 0.67
N ILE A 141 0.90 6.87 0.47
CA ILE A 141 0.13 6.69 -0.77
C ILE A 141 1.02 6.32 -1.97
N GLU A 142 2.23 5.89 -1.72
CA GLU A 142 3.18 5.44 -2.74
C GLU A 142 3.01 3.95 -3.04
N ALA A 143 3.35 3.54 -4.27
CA ALA A 143 3.32 2.14 -4.63
C ALA A 143 4.40 1.35 -3.90
N VAL A 144 4.02 0.16 -3.45
CA VAL A 144 4.92 -0.80 -2.79
C VAL A 144 5.27 -1.90 -3.78
N TYR A 145 6.56 -2.16 -3.94
CA TYR A 145 7.09 -3.01 -4.99
C TYR A 145 7.73 -4.28 -4.46
N VAL A 146 7.57 -5.35 -5.25
CA VAL A 146 8.39 -6.58 -5.18
C VAL A 146 9.20 -6.68 -6.46
N LYS A 147 10.50 -6.87 -6.33
CA LYS A 147 11.40 -6.88 -7.49
C LYS A 147 11.88 -8.31 -7.77
N PRO A 148 11.42 -8.92 -8.90
CA PRO A 148 11.86 -10.24 -9.29
C PRO A 148 13.37 -10.33 -9.43
N GLY A 149 13.95 -11.35 -8.82
CA GLY A 149 15.39 -11.56 -8.77
C GLY A 149 16.10 -10.90 -7.59
N GLU A 150 15.61 -9.81 -7.02
CA GLU A 150 16.01 -9.34 -5.69
C GLU A 150 15.28 -10.16 -4.63
N THR A 151 13.96 -10.24 -4.74
CA THR A 151 13.11 -11.19 -4.01
C THR A 151 12.88 -12.40 -4.90
N THR A 152 13.25 -13.59 -4.43
CA THR A 152 13.10 -14.84 -5.19
C THR A 152 11.84 -15.60 -4.80
N ALA A 153 11.33 -15.39 -3.58
CA ALA A 153 10.08 -15.99 -3.10
C ALA A 153 9.35 -15.01 -2.18
N MET A 154 8.00 -15.03 -2.22
CA MET A 154 7.15 -14.25 -1.34
C MET A 154 5.90 -15.05 -0.96
N ALA A 155 5.55 -15.04 0.32
CA ALA A 155 4.32 -15.62 0.82
C ALA A 155 3.13 -14.64 0.66
N VAL A 156 2.00 -15.14 0.14
CA VAL A 156 0.70 -14.49 0.26
C VAL A 156 -0.11 -15.26 1.30
N THR A 157 -0.31 -14.69 2.48
CA THR A 157 -0.80 -15.41 3.65
C THR A 157 -2.05 -14.79 4.27
N GLY A 158 -2.72 -15.57 5.10
CA GLY A 158 -3.91 -15.15 5.85
C GLY A 158 -4.89 -16.30 6.07
N ARG A 159 -6.01 -15.99 6.73
CA ARG A 159 -7.10 -16.93 7.03
C ARG A 159 -7.73 -17.47 5.75
N VAL A 160 -8.54 -18.52 5.89
CA VAL A 160 -9.33 -19.06 4.79
C VAL A 160 -10.33 -17.99 4.33
N GLY A 161 -10.44 -17.79 3.01
CA GLY A 161 -11.37 -16.81 2.43
C GLY A 161 -10.91 -15.33 2.44
N CYS A 162 -9.70 -15.02 2.92
CA CYS A 162 -9.18 -13.63 2.96
C CYS A 162 -8.74 -13.07 1.58
N GLY A 163 -8.79 -13.86 0.49
CA GLY A 163 -8.47 -13.38 -0.86
C GLY A 163 -7.09 -13.74 -1.39
N LYS A 164 -6.34 -14.67 -0.79
CA LYS A 164 -5.00 -15.10 -1.26
C LYS A 164 -4.96 -15.43 -2.74
N SER A 165 -5.77 -16.39 -3.16
CA SER A 165 -5.85 -16.82 -4.57
C SER A 165 -6.29 -15.69 -5.50
N THR A 166 -7.20 -14.83 -5.05
CA THR A 166 -7.60 -13.62 -5.79
C THR A 166 -6.43 -12.66 -5.97
N MET A 167 -5.63 -12.45 -4.94
CA MET A 167 -4.45 -11.59 -5.00
C MET A 167 -3.40 -12.16 -5.96
N LEU A 168 -3.10 -13.47 -5.87
CA LEU A 168 -2.21 -14.15 -6.82
C LEU A 168 -2.70 -14.02 -8.27
N GLN A 169 -4.01 -14.23 -8.50
CA GLN A 169 -4.61 -14.08 -9.83
C GLN A 169 -4.45 -12.65 -10.36
N ARG A 170 -4.69 -11.64 -9.54
CA ARG A 170 -4.56 -10.21 -9.92
C ARG A 170 -3.13 -9.83 -10.22
N ILE A 171 -2.17 -10.29 -9.41
CA ILE A 171 -0.75 -10.10 -9.70
C ILE A 171 -0.38 -10.79 -11.03
N GLY A 172 -0.84 -12.02 -11.26
CA GLY A 172 -0.63 -12.73 -12.51
C GLY A 172 -1.19 -11.99 -13.73
N GLN A 173 -2.39 -11.42 -13.63
CA GLN A 173 -2.97 -10.58 -14.68
C GLN A 173 -2.12 -9.31 -14.92
N MET A 174 -1.73 -8.65 -13.85
CA MET A 174 -0.96 -7.42 -13.90
C MET A 174 0.40 -7.60 -14.56
N VAL A 175 1.15 -8.64 -14.21
CA VAL A 175 2.50 -8.83 -14.79
C VAL A 175 2.46 -9.09 -16.29
N LEU A 176 1.40 -9.71 -16.80
CA LEU A 176 1.16 -9.88 -18.24
C LEU A 176 0.77 -8.56 -18.94
N GLU A 177 0.18 -7.60 -18.22
CA GLU A 177 -0.10 -6.27 -18.75
C GLU A 177 1.16 -5.37 -18.75
N VAL A 178 2.09 -5.60 -17.81
CA VAL A 178 3.37 -4.85 -17.74
C VAL A 178 4.32 -5.24 -18.88
N ASP A 179 4.46 -6.52 -19.13
CA ASP A 179 5.32 -7.05 -20.20
C ASP A 179 4.75 -8.38 -20.70
N GLU A 180 4.28 -8.39 -21.94
CA GLU A 180 3.74 -9.58 -22.61
C GLU A 180 4.75 -10.74 -22.75
N ASN A 181 6.05 -10.42 -22.68
CA ASN A 181 7.11 -11.42 -22.71
C ASN A 181 7.38 -12.06 -21.34
N THR A 182 6.70 -11.62 -20.27
CA THR A 182 6.82 -12.23 -18.95
C THR A 182 6.47 -13.70 -19.01
N LEU A 183 7.38 -14.55 -18.53
CA LEU A 183 7.17 -15.99 -18.45
C LEU A 183 6.39 -16.30 -17.16
N LEU A 184 5.06 -16.41 -17.30
CA LEU A 184 4.15 -16.69 -16.20
C LEU A 184 3.81 -18.18 -16.15
N TYR A 185 4.01 -18.78 -15.00
CA TYR A 185 3.73 -20.18 -14.67
C TYR A 185 2.76 -20.23 -13.49
N CYS A 186 1.79 -21.18 -13.55
CA CYS A 186 0.80 -21.35 -12.49
C CYS A 186 0.71 -22.80 -12.05
N LEU A 187 0.88 -23.04 -10.75
CA LEU A 187 0.56 -24.30 -10.08
C LEU A 187 -0.68 -24.09 -9.21
N ASP A 188 -1.78 -24.72 -9.59
CA ASP A 188 -3.09 -24.50 -8.99
C ASP A 188 -3.54 -25.72 -8.19
N THR A 189 -4.43 -25.49 -7.24
CA THR A 189 -5.13 -26.55 -6.51
C THR A 189 -6.33 -27.06 -7.31
N GLU A 190 -7.01 -28.09 -6.81
CA GLU A 190 -8.26 -28.59 -7.40
C GLU A 190 -9.39 -27.54 -7.45
N LYS A 191 -9.24 -26.42 -6.72
CA LYS A 191 -10.19 -25.30 -6.75
C LYS A 191 -10.13 -24.47 -8.02
N LYS A 192 -9.07 -24.64 -8.81
CA LYS A 192 -8.86 -23.92 -10.08
C LYS A 192 -8.93 -22.39 -9.93
N SER A 193 -8.39 -21.87 -8.82
CA SER A 193 -8.44 -20.46 -8.48
C SER A 193 -7.67 -19.58 -9.48
N LEU A 194 -6.63 -20.13 -10.11
CA LEU A 194 -5.77 -19.44 -11.09
C LEU A 194 -6.12 -19.77 -12.55
N ALA A 195 -7.16 -20.58 -12.81
CA ALA A 195 -7.50 -21.07 -14.15
C ALA A 195 -7.73 -19.97 -15.21
N LYS A 196 -8.22 -18.80 -14.80
CA LYS A 196 -8.41 -17.64 -15.71
C LYS A 196 -7.12 -17.12 -16.33
N LEU A 197 -5.96 -17.40 -15.72
CA LEU A 197 -4.67 -17.01 -16.27
C LEU A 197 -4.25 -17.89 -17.46
N GLN A 198 -4.77 -19.11 -17.55
CA GLN A 198 -4.51 -20.02 -18.67
C GLN A 198 -4.95 -19.44 -20.02
N GLU A 199 -6.05 -18.68 -20.04
CA GLU A 199 -6.59 -18.04 -21.25
C GLU A 199 -5.63 -17.02 -21.88
N LYS A 200 -4.66 -16.55 -21.12
CA LYS A 200 -3.63 -15.58 -21.54
C LYS A 200 -2.31 -16.23 -21.99
N GLY A 201 -2.32 -17.53 -22.30
CA GLY A 201 -1.13 -18.24 -22.79
C GLY A 201 -0.14 -18.65 -21.70
N THR A 202 -0.55 -18.62 -20.44
CA THR A 202 0.26 -19.03 -19.29
C THR A 202 0.43 -20.53 -19.22
N ALA A 203 1.61 -21.03 -18.91
CA ALA A 203 1.83 -22.43 -18.59
C ALA A 203 1.17 -22.76 -17.24
N TYR A 204 0.16 -23.62 -17.29
CA TYR A 204 -0.72 -23.92 -16.16
C TYR A 204 -0.77 -25.43 -15.91
N ALA A 205 -0.63 -25.82 -14.64
CA ALA A 205 -0.81 -27.18 -14.18
C ALA A 205 -1.56 -27.20 -12.84
N ARG A 206 -2.38 -28.22 -12.62
CA ARG A 206 -2.88 -28.52 -11.27
C ARG A 206 -1.82 -29.35 -10.54
N LEU A 207 -1.70 -29.14 -9.25
CA LEU A 207 -0.72 -29.86 -8.41
C LEU A 207 -0.93 -31.38 -8.41
N SER A 208 -2.16 -31.84 -8.66
CA SER A 208 -2.44 -33.28 -8.84
C SER A 208 -2.00 -33.86 -10.20
N GLU A 209 -1.70 -33.00 -11.20
CA GLU A 209 -1.26 -33.42 -12.54
C GLU A 209 0.27 -33.44 -12.60
N VAL A 210 0.90 -34.41 -11.92
CA VAL A 210 2.36 -34.47 -11.71
C VAL A 210 3.17 -34.34 -13.00
N GLU A 211 2.76 -34.97 -14.09
CA GLU A 211 3.45 -34.89 -15.38
C GLU A 211 3.45 -33.42 -15.92
N LYS A 212 2.31 -32.73 -15.86
CA LYS A 212 2.25 -31.33 -16.29
C LYS A 212 3.05 -30.41 -15.35
N VAL A 213 3.09 -30.71 -14.06
CA VAL A 213 3.94 -30.00 -13.11
C VAL A 213 5.40 -30.18 -13.48
N GLN A 214 5.85 -31.39 -13.84
CA GLN A 214 7.19 -31.65 -14.33
C GLN A 214 7.52 -30.83 -15.61
N ASP A 215 6.57 -30.74 -16.54
CA ASP A 215 6.73 -29.94 -17.76
C ASP A 215 6.93 -28.45 -17.44
N VAL A 216 6.17 -27.91 -16.49
CA VAL A 216 6.32 -26.52 -16.01
C VAL A 216 7.71 -26.30 -15.46
N PHE A 217 8.19 -27.18 -14.58
CA PHE A 217 9.54 -27.06 -14.00
C PHE A 217 10.64 -27.23 -15.07
N ALA A 218 10.45 -28.14 -16.03
CA ALA A 218 11.39 -28.32 -17.14
C ALA A 218 11.54 -27.02 -17.98
N GLN A 219 10.43 -26.32 -18.25
CA GLN A 219 10.45 -25.05 -18.96
C GLN A 219 11.19 -23.97 -18.16
N ILE A 220 10.91 -23.82 -16.87
CA ILE A 220 11.58 -22.86 -15.98
C ILE A 220 13.08 -23.13 -15.94
N LEU A 221 13.47 -24.39 -15.72
CA LEU A 221 14.88 -24.78 -15.63
C LEU A 221 15.62 -24.57 -16.95
N LYS A 222 14.99 -24.89 -18.10
CA LYS A 222 15.55 -24.64 -19.42
C LYS A 222 15.86 -23.14 -19.62
N GLU A 223 14.92 -22.26 -19.28
CA GLU A 223 15.15 -20.83 -19.39
C GLU A 223 16.23 -20.34 -18.42
N LEU A 224 16.24 -20.82 -17.17
CA LEU A 224 17.30 -20.49 -16.21
C LEU A 224 18.69 -20.92 -16.69
N MET A 225 18.81 -22.13 -17.25
CA MET A 225 20.07 -22.61 -17.82
C MET A 225 20.52 -21.72 -18.98
N SER A 226 19.60 -21.35 -19.86
CA SER A 226 19.86 -20.42 -20.96
C SER A 226 20.36 -19.06 -20.46
N ARG A 227 19.74 -18.48 -19.43
CA ARG A 227 20.21 -17.24 -18.79
C ARG A 227 21.58 -17.38 -18.17
N MET A 228 21.82 -18.47 -17.47
CA MET A 228 23.13 -18.75 -16.88
C MET A 228 24.22 -18.86 -17.92
N GLN A 229 23.92 -19.48 -19.07
CA GLN A 229 24.86 -19.62 -20.18
C GLN A 229 25.14 -18.25 -20.83
N ARG A 230 24.10 -17.49 -21.17
CA ARG A 230 24.25 -16.13 -21.73
C ARG A 230 25.10 -15.23 -20.83
N ARG A 231 24.93 -15.32 -19.50
CA ARG A 231 25.71 -14.53 -18.54
C ARG A 231 27.17 -14.95 -18.42
N LYS A 232 27.48 -16.20 -18.66
CA LYS A 232 28.87 -16.68 -18.70
C LYS A 232 29.59 -16.22 -19.96
N GLU A 233 28.86 -16.12 -21.06
CA GLU A 233 29.41 -15.77 -22.41
C GLU A 233 29.43 -14.24 -22.61
N ALA A 234 28.58 -13.48 -21.95
CA ALA A 234 28.48 -12.02 -22.11
C ALA A 234 29.67 -11.32 -21.44
N ALA A 235 30.57 -10.75 -22.23
CA ALA A 235 31.61 -9.83 -21.76
C ALA A 235 31.07 -8.41 -21.49
N THR A 236 29.85 -8.11 -21.89
CA THR A 236 29.21 -6.78 -21.85
C THR A 236 27.73 -6.90 -21.46
N LYS A 237 27.16 -5.74 -21.03
CA LYS A 237 25.78 -5.53 -20.55
C LYS A 237 24.77 -6.55 -21.09
N ILE A 238 24.22 -7.34 -20.17
CA ILE A 238 23.13 -8.28 -20.44
C ILE A 238 21.90 -7.45 -20.82
N GLU A 239 21.27 -7.77 -21.95
CA GLU A 239 19.96 -7.25 -22.30
C GLU A 239 18.95 -7.61 -21.20
N LYS A 240 17.97 -6.75 -21.02
CA LYS A 240 16.94 -6.89 -20.00
C LYS A 240 16.11 -8.15 -20.26
N GLU A 241 16.30 -9.15 -19.43
CA GLU A 241 15.58 -10.41 -19.53
C GLU A 241 14.16 -10.25 -18.98
N PRO A 242 13.11 -10.83 -19.62
CA PRO A 242 11.74 -10.81 -19.11
C PRO A 242 11.68 -11.51 -17.75
N TRP A 243 10.70 -11.19 -16.94
CA TRP A 243 10.53 -11.85 -15.64
C TRP A 243 10.10 -13.32 -15.78
N ILE A 244 10.53 -14.14 -14.84
CA ILE A 244 10.01 -15.50 -14.63
C ILE A 244 9.19 -15.46 -13.34
N ILE A 245 7.88 -15.60 -13.46
CA ILE A 245 6.95 -15.55 -12.34
C ILE A 245 6.29 -16.91 -12.19
N LEU A 246 6.43 -17.51 -11.01
CA LEU A 246 5.75 -18.77 -10.66
C LEU A 246 4.72 -18.47 -9.56
N LEU A 247 3.43 -18.67 -9.86
CA LEU A 247 2.34 -18.58 -8.91
C LEU A 247 1.97 -19.97 -8.41
N ILE A 248 1.88 -20.13 -7.10
CA ILE A 248 1.47 -21.39 -6.44
C ILE A 248 0.29 -21.07 -5.53
N ASP A 249 -0.89 -21.64 -5.78
CA ASP A 249 -2.13 -21.33 -5.03
C ASP A 249 -2.04 -21.75 -3.56
N ASP A 250 -1.51 -22.97 -3.28
CA ASP A 250 -1.19 -23.42 -1.91
C ASP A 250 0.12 -24.22 -1.90
N ILE A 251 1.17 -23.64 -1.36
CA ILE A 251 2.50 -24.29 -1.32
C ILE A 251 2.51 -25.56 -0.47
N LYS A 252 1.60 -25.72 0.49
CA LYS A 252 1.49 -26.95 1.30
C LYS A 252 1.14 -28.16 0.46
N GLU A 253 0.38 -28.00 -0.60
CA GLU A 253 0.06 -29.09 -1.51
C GLU A 253 1.31 -29.55 -2.32
N CYS A 254 2.32 -28.67 -2.46
CA CYS A 254 3.58 -29.08 -3.11
C CYS A 254 4.37 -30.13 -2.34
N ASN A 255 4.10 -30.32 -1.05
CA ASN A 255 4.75 -31.39 -0.25
C ASN A 255 4.29 -32.80 -0.64
N SER A 256 3.22 -32.94 -1.42
CA SER A 256 2.77 -34.22 -2.00
C SER A 256 3.42 -34.53 -3.35
N LEU A 257 4.16 -33.59 -3.93
CA LEU A 257 4.89 -33.80 -5.18
C LEU A 257 6.13 -34.68 -4.94
N PRO A 258 6.64 -35.35 -6.00
CA PRO A 258 7.90 -36.10 -5.94
C PRO A 258 9.06 -35.25 -5.41
N ASP A 259 9.99 -35.89 -4.68
CA ASP A 259 11.10 -35.22 -3.98
C ASP A 259 12.01 -34.42 -4.93
N ASP A 260 12.19 -34.89 -6.16
CA ASP A 260 12.98 -34.18 -7.18
C ASP A 260 12.34 -32.87 -7.59
N ILE A 261 11.00 -32.80 -7.69
CA ILE A 261 10.26 -31.56 -7.98
C ILE A 261 10.34 -30.62 -6.77
N GLN A 262 10.14 -31.13 -5.56
CA GLN A 262 10.29 -30.33 -4.35
C GLN A 262 11.69 -29.73 -4.25
N MET A 263 12.73 -30.50 -4.57
CA MET A 263 14.11 -30.02 -4.59
C MET A 263 14.35 -28.97 -5.67
N GLN A 264 13.73 -29.10 -6.85
CA GLN A 264 13.79 -28.08 -7.89
C GLN A 264 13.13 -26.78 -7.44
N LEU A 265 11.94 -26.85 -6.82
CA LEU A 265 11.27 -25.69 -6.25
C LEU A 265 12.12 -25.01 -5.18
N HIS A 266 12.68 -25.76 -4.24
CA HIS A 266 13.63 -25.26 -3.24
C HIS A 266 14.79 -24.48 -3.89
N ARG A 267 15.41 -25.04 -4.93
CA ARG A 267 16.50 -24.37 -5.66
C ARG A 267 16.06 -23.11 -6.35
N ILE A 268 14.88 -23.09 -6.99
CA ILE A 268 14.32 -21.91 -7.62
C ILE A 268 14.09 -20.81 -6.57
N MET A 269 13.51 -21.13 -5.42
CA MET A 269 13.26 -20.16 -4.36
C MET A 269 14.53 -19.60 -3.70
N THR A 270 15.61 -20.39 -3.64
CA THR A 270 16.80 -20.03 -2.84
C THR A 270 18.04 -19.67 -3.65
N LYS A 271 18.15 -20.09 -4.91
CA LYS A 271 19.38 -19.99 -5.72
C LYS A 271 19.26 -19.15 -6.99
N THR A 272 18.12 -18.52 -7.22
CA THR A 272 17.88 -17.74 -8.46
C THR A 272 17.96 -16.22 -8.27
N LYS A 273 18.60 -15.77 -7.18
CA LYS A 273 18.83 -14.35 -6.94
C LYS A 273 19.59 -13.72 -8.11
N GLY A 274 19.10 -12.61 -8.61
CA GLY A 274 19.68 -11.91 -9.76
C GLY A 274 19.19 -12.40 -11.13
N TYR A 275 18.44 -13.50 -11.25
CA TYR A 275 17.96 -14.05 -12.52
C TYR A 275 16.54 -13.62 -12.93
N GLY A 276 15.98 -12.60 -12.28
CA GLY A 276 14.64 -12.10 -12.61
C GLY A 276 13.50 -13.06 -12.26
N VAL A 277 13.72 -13.96 -11.30
CA VAL A 277 12.73 -14.96 -10.85
C VAL A 277 12.02 -14.49 -9.60
N LEU A 278 10.70 -14.73 -9.54
CA LEU A 278 9.89 -14.56 -8.34
C LEU A 278 8.86 -15.68 -8.23
N VAL A 279 8.86 -16.37 -7.09
CA VAL A 279 7.86 -17.38 -6.73
C VAL A 279 6.89 -16.76 -5.73
N LEU A 280 5.62 -16.66 -6.08
CA LEU A 280 4.54 -16.15 -5.23
C LEU A 280 3.68 -17.31 -4.75
N CYS A 281 3.66 -17.55 -3.45
CA CYS A 281 3.01 -18.72 -2.88
C CYS A 281 1.87 -18.34 -1.95
N GLY A 282 0.67 -18.86 -2.22
CA GLY A 282 -0.40 -18.90 -1.24
C GLY A 282 -0.06 -19.85 -0.10
N ILE A 283 -0.28 -19.40 1.13
CA ILE A 283 -0.13 -20.23 2.33
C ILE A 283 -1.14 -19.81 3.39
N ARG A 284 -1.76 -20.77 4.08
CA ARG A 284 -2.60 -20.45 5.24
C ARG A 284 -1.73 -19.97 6.39
N GLN A 285 -2.21 -18.96 7.11
CA GLN A 285 -1.52 -18.41 8.27
C GLN A 285 -1.08 -19.47 9.27
N GLY A 286 -1.97 -20.38 9.67
CA GLY A 286 -1.63 -21.46 10.61
C GLY A 286 -0.52 -22.40 10.11
N ASN A 287 -0.39 -22.58 8.79
CA ASN A 287 0.70 -23.37 8.20
C ASN A 287 2.02 -22.59 8.19
N LEU A 288 1.96 -21.27 8.01
CA LEU A 288 3.15 -20.42 8.08
C LEU A 288 3.77 -20.41 9.49
N PHE A 289 2.95 -20.55 10.54
CA PHE A 289 3.39 -20.53 11.94
C PHE A 289 3.78 -21.92 12.48
N ASN A 290 3.35 -23.01 11.87
CA ASN A 290 3.65 -24.37 12.30
C ASN A 290 5.01 -24.89 11.78
N PHE A 291 6.10 -24.50 12.47
CA PHE A 291 7.49 -24.89 12.11
C PHE A 291 7.93 -26.26 12.58
N TYR A 292 7.11 -26.98 13.31
CA TYR A 292 7.47 -28.31 13.83
C TYR A 292 7.38 -29.42 12.79
N THR A 293 6.91 -29.11 11.59
CA THR A 293 6.97 -30.03 10.45
C THR A 293 8.26 -29.76 9.68
N GLN A 294 8.95 -30.80 9.25
CA GLN A 294 10.17 -30.78 8.42
C GLN A 294 9.84 -30.27 6.98
N ASP A 295 9.15 -29.19 6.88
CA ASP A 295 8.68 -28.59 5.64
C ASP A 295 9.72 -27.60 5.11
N GLN A 296 10.61 -28.08 4.25
CA GLN A 296 11.67 -27.27 3.67
C GLN A 296 11.12 -26.06 2.90
N LEU A 297 10.02 -26.21 2.15
CA LEU A 297 9.44 -25.11 1.37
C LEU A 297 8.87 -23.99 2.26
N GLY A 298 8.30 -24.36 3.41
CA GLY A 298 7.86 -23.40 4.42
C GLY A 298 9.03 -22.64 5.06
N VAL A 299 10.15 -23.33 5.29
CA VAL A 299 11.41 -22.70 5.77
C VAL A 299 11.97 -21.74 4.73
N ASP A 300 11.94 -22.09 3.47
CA ASP A 300 12.41 -21.26 2.36
C ASP A 300 11.59 -19.97 2.24
N LEU A 301 10.25 -20.07 2.30
CA LEU A 301 9.37 -18.91 2.33
C LEU A 301 9.66 -17.97 3.50
N LYS A 302 9.87 -18.51 4.69
CA LYS A 302 10.24 -17.71 5.84
C LYS A 302 11.58 -17.01 5.63
N SER A 303 12.56 -17.76 5.13
CA SER A 303 13.91 -17.25 4.92
C SER A 303 13.99 -16.19 3.83
N SER A 304 12.99 -16.14 2.92
CA SER A 304 12.88 -15.08 1.91
C SER A 304 12.70 -13.69 2.51
N GLY A 305 12.19 -13.60 3.75
CA GLY A 305 11.94 -12.33 4.44
C GLY A 305 10.84 -11.48 3.82
N SER A 306 10.05 -12.02 2.88
CA SER A 306 9.03 -11.27 2.14
C SER A 306 7.67 -11.95 2.22
N ALA A 307 6.65 -11.20 2.62
CA ALA A 307 5.27 -11.69 2.68
C ALA A 307 4.24 -10.59 2.50
N LEU A 308 3.06 -10.97 2.03
CA LEU A 308 1.85 -10.18 2.04
C LEU A 308 0.79 -10.87 2.88
N ALA A 309 0.51 -10.34 4.05
CA ALA A 309 -0.54 -10.80 4.94
C ALA A 309 -1.86 -10.09 4.64
N LEU A 310 -2.92 -10.85 4.33
CA LEU A 310 -4.23 -10.32 3.92
C LEU A 310 -5.30 -10.39 5.01
N SER A 311 -4.95 -10.84 6.19
CA SER A 311 -5.87 -10.89 7.35
C SER A 311 -5.09 -10.95 8.65
N ASP A 312 -5.83 -10.79 9.76
CA ASP A 312 -5.27 -10.81 11.10
C ASP A 312 -4.57 -9.49 11.49
N THR A 313 -3.81 -9.53 12.57
CA THR A 313 -3.12 -8.37 13.14
C THR A 313 -1.60 -8.48 12.93
N ALA A 314 -0.94 -7.34 12.88
CA ALA A 314 0.52 -7.30 12.69
C ALA A 314 1.29 -8.05 13.79
N VAL A 315 0.77 -8.10 15.01
CA VAL A 315 1.39 -8.79 16.14
C VAL A 315 1.61 -10.28 15.90
N HIS A 316 0.71 -10.93 15.15
CA HIS A 316 0.83 -12.35 14.84
C HIS A 316 1.99 -12.69 13.90
N TYR A 317 2.56 -11.70 13.23
CA TYR A 317 3.67 -11.89 12.28
C TYR A 317 5.04 -11.48 12.85
N GLU A 318 5.12 -10.99 14.10
CA GLU A 318 6.36 -10.50 14.72
C GLU A 318 7.46 -11.57 14.85
N GLY A 319 7.09 -12.82 14.99
CA GLY A 319 8.05 -13.94 15.06
C GLY A 319 8.70 -14.29 13.72
N PHE A 320 8.20 -13.73 12.61
CA PHE A 320 8.60 -14.07 11.23
C PHE A 320 9.23 -12.92 10.51
N TYR A 321 8.64 -11.72 10.68
CA TYR A 321 9.00 -10.54 9.95
C TYR A 321 9.23 -9.39 10.92
N LYS A 322 10.18 -8.51 10.62
CA LYS A 322 10.39 -7.29 11.40
C LYS A 322 9.11 -6.49 11.40
N ASN A 323 8.65 -6.14 12.60
CA ASN A 323 7.45 -5.37 12.80
C ASN A 323 7.80 -4.02 13.42
N ASN A 324 7.60 -2.95 12.65
CA ASN A 324 7.90 -1.56 13.03
C ASN A 324 6.64 -0.74 13.32
N PHE A 325 5.47 -1.39 13.41
CA PHE A 325 4.22 -0.69 13.70
C PHE A 325 4.16 -0.14 15.13
N ALA A 326 3.53 1.01 15.30
CA ALA A 326 3.18 1.53 16.61
C ALA A 326 2.24 0.55 17.33
N GLN A 327 2.28 0.53 18.67
CA GLN A 327 1.52 -0.43 19.48
C GLN A 327 0.02 -0.42 19.18
N SER A 328 -0.56 0.77 18.90
CA SER A 328 -1.97 0.92 18.50
C SER A 328 -2.31 0.26 17.17
N GLN A 329 -1.35 0.21 16.23
CA GLN A 329 -1.52 -0.38 14.90
C GLN A 329 -1.31 -1.90 14.91
N ARG A 330 -0.47 -2.41 15.82
CA ARG A 330 -0.10 -3.83 15.90
C ARG A 330 -1.28 -4.75 16.15
N ASN A 331 -2.25 -4.31 16.94
CA ASN A 331 -3.44 -5.08 17.34
C ASN A 331 -4.68 -4.78 16.46
N ALA A 332 -4.58 -3.86 15.52
CA ALA A 332 -5.68 -3.54 14.63
C ALA A 332 -5.88 -4.67 13.60
N GLU A 333 -7.09 -5.21 13.51
CA GLU A 333 -7.45 -6.17 12.47
C GLU A 333 -7.42 -5.50 11.09
N LEU A 334 -6.97 -6.26 10.09
CA LEU A 334 -6.97 -5.81 8.70
C LEU A 334 -8.39 -5.85 8.14
N GLU A 335 -8.81 -4.74 7.59
CA GLU A 335 -10.04 -4.65 6.80
C GLU A 335 -9.89 -5.34 5.45
N LYS A 336 -11.01 -5.74 4.86
CA LYS A 336 -11.00 -6.35 3.51
C LYS A 336 -10.44 -5.36 2.48
N GLY A 337 -9.54 -5.82 1.63
CA GLY A 337 -8.84 -4.99 0.64
C GLY A 337 -7.54 -4.38 1.15
N PHE A 338 -7.22 -4.58 2.42
CA PHE A 338 -5.94 -4.17 3.00
C PHE A 338 -5.05 -5.38 3.30
N GLY A 339 -3.76 -5.14 3.38
CA GLY A 339 -2.75 -6.12 3.75
C GLY A 339 -1.60 -5.50 4.51
N ILE A 340 -0.74 -6.34 5.06
CA ILE A 340 0.57 -5.94 5.57
C ILE A 340 1.62 -6.57 4.66
N PHE A 341 2.38 -5.74 4.02
CA PHE A 341 3.54 -6.15 3.24
C PHE A 341 4.77 -6.14 4.14
N PHE A 342 5.45 -7.27 4.24
CA PHE A 342 6.70 -7.44 4.96
C PHE A 342 7.86 -7.63 3.98
N ALA A 343 8.94 -6.90 4.23
CA ALA A 343 10.23 -7.04 3.56
C ALA A 343 11.35 -6.72 4.56
N ASP A 344 12.59 -6.74 4.13
CA ASP A 344 13.78 -6.51 4.97
C ASP A 344 13.71 -5.23 5.83
N ASN A 345 12.99 -4.22 5.36
CA ASN A 345 12.81 -2.92 6.03
C ASN A 345 11.66 -2.89 7.05
N GLY A 346 10.96 -3.99 7.26
CA GLY A 346 9.83 -4.10 8.19
C GLY A 346 8.47 -4.16 7.50
N GLY A 347 7.39 -4.08 8.31
CA GLY A 347 6.01 -4.15 7.82
C GLY A 347 5.47 -2.78 7.36
N ARG A 348 4.63 -2.79 6.32
CA ARG A 348 3.87 -1.63 5.84
C ARG A 348 2.42 -2.03 5.62
N LYS A 349 1.47 -1.22 6.12
CA LYS A 349 0.07 -1.43 5.79
C LYS A 349 -0.17 -0.92 4.36
N ILE A 350 -0.71 -1.77 3.52
CA ILE A 350 -0.99 -1.42 2.12
C ILE A 350 -2.46 -1.64 1.79
N LYS A 351 -2.96 -0.85 0.86
CA LYS A 351 -4.20 -1.16 0.16
C LYS A 351 -3.87 -2.04 -1.04
N CYS A 352 -4.48 -3.22 -1.09
CA CYS A 352 -4.23 -4.23 -2.11
C CYS A 352 -5.03 -3.96 -3.39
N ILE A 353 -4.65 -4.61 -4.47
CA ILE A 353 -5.42 -4.63 -5.72
C ILE A 353 -6.78 -5.28 -5.44
N ASP A 354 -7.88 -4.58 -5.66
CA ASP A 354 -9.23 -5.02 -5.30
C ASP A 354 -10.23 -5.10 -6.46
N SER A 355 -9.90 -4.51 -7.62
CA SER A 355 -10.73 -4.57 -8.83
C SER A 355 -9.93 -5.01 -10.06
N GLN A 356 -10.62 -5.54 -11.07
CA GLN A 356 -10.03 -5.89 -12.37
C GLN A 356 -10.03 -4.70 -13.32
N GLU A 357 -11.01 -3.80 -13.18
CA GLU A 357 -11.17 -2.61 -14.02
C GLU A 357 -10.95 -1.34 -13.19
N ALA A 358 -10.48 -0.28 -13.84
CA ALA A 358 -10.50 1.03 -13.23
C ALA A 358 -11.97 1.40 -12.96
N GLY A 359 -12.30 1.68 -11.72
CA GLY A 359 -13.61 2.21 -11.37
C GLY A 359 -13.92 3.41 -12.28
N ARG A 360 -15.11 3.41 -12.87
CA ARG A 360 -15.62 4.52 -13.68
C ARG A 360 -15.90 5.73 -12.82
#